data_8e939288b8be5bce40acc80a6ad07ec3
#
_entry.id   8e939288b8be5bce40acc80a6ad07ec3
#
_cell.length_a   1.000
_cell.length_b   1.000
_cell.length_c   1.000
_cell.angle_alpha   90.00
_cell.angle_beta   90.00
_cell.angle_gamma   90.00
#
_symmetry.space_group_name_H-M   'P 1'
#
loop_
_entity.id
_entity.type
_entity.pdbx_description
1 polymer ?
#
loop_
_entity_poly.entity_id
_entity_poly.type
_entity_poly.pdbx_seq_one_letter_code
_entity_poly.pdbx_strand_id
1 'polypeptide(L)'
;MIAAASNQRWSSDGLEIGCWNGEVVRVAFAIDTHDREVIAWVASTGGVTGQMVRDLMLTCLEPRFGSLRATHPVQWLADNGFAYTAAETLSFAAALNLVPCFTPVRSPESNGVSEAFVKTLKRDYAHVQPRPDADTVLARIGAWITDYNEHHPHRGLGMRSPREFIRAQLQPAPCPV
;
A
#
# COMPACT_ATOMS: atom_id res chain seq x y z
N MET A 1 -12.89 4.60 8.06
CA MET A 1 -13.49 5.67 7.21
C MET A 1 -12.70 5.74 5.92
N ILE A 2 -13.36 5.62 4.76
CA ILE A 2 -12.72 5.68 3.42
C ILE A 2 -12.55 7.16 3.05
N ALA A 3 -11.42 7.52 2.44
CA ALA A 3 -11.18 8.88 1.94
C ALA A 3 -12.16 9.21 0.78
N ALA A 4 -12.51 10.47 0.65
CA ALA A 4 -13.45 10.93 -0.38
C ALA A 4 -12.81 11.06 -1.79
N ALA A 5 -11.49 11.19 -1.84
CA ALA A 5 -10.72 11.27 -3.08
C ALA A 5 -9.34 10.60 -2.92
N SER A 6 -8.71 10.29 -4.05
CA SER A 6 -7.33 9.81 -4.09
C SER A 6 -6.35 10.80 -3.44
N ASN A 7 -5.29 10.30 -2.88
CA ASN A 7 -4.23 11.08 -2.24
C ASN A 7 -4.66 11.89 -0.99
N GLN A 8 -5.81 11.57 -0.38
CA GLN A 8 -6.19 12.13 0.93
C GLN A 8 -5.69 11.27 2.08
N ARG A 9 -5.71 9.95 1.92
CA ARG A 9 -5.23 9.00 2.94
C ARG A 9 -4.60 7.79 2.28
N TRP A 10 -3.38 7.51 2.65
CA TRP A 10 -2.67 6.29 2.37
C TRP A 10 -2.58 5.43 3.62
N SER A 11 -2.80 4.14 3.48
CA SER A 11 -2.64 3.18 4.57
C SER A 11 -1.38 2.36 4.31
N SER A 12 -0.51 2.26 5.31
CA SER A 12 0.69 1.43 5.27
C SER A 12 0.58 0.32 6.30
N ASP A 13 0.93 -0.88 5.87
CA ASP A 13 0.88 -2.08 6.70
C ASP A 13 1.95 -3.07 6.24
N GLY A 14 2.14 -4.14 6.99
CA GLY A 14 3.06 -5.21 6.69
C GLY A 14 2.38 -6.57 6.55
N LEU A 15 3.01 -7.45 5.78
CA LEU A 15 2.61 -8.85 5.71
C LEU A 15 3.81 -9.77 5.64
N GLU A 16 3.61 -11.01 6.01
CA GLU A 16 4.61 -12.08 5.91
C GLU A 16 4.14 -13.16 4.93
N ILE A 17 5.07 -13.63 4.10
CA ILE A 17 4.90 -14.74 3.17
C ILE A 17 5.91 -15.81 3.54
N GLY A 18 5.43 -16.95 4.06
CA GLY A 18 6.28 -18.10 4.40
C GLY A 18 6.64 -18.91 3.16
N CYS A 19 7.91 -19.30 3.04
CA CYS A 19 8.42 -20.17 2.00
C CYS A 19 8.46 -21.64 2.46
N TRP A 20 8.52 -22.56 1.50
CA TRP A 20 8.54 -24.01 1.81
C TRP A 20 9.82 -24.46 2.52
N ASN A 21 10.93 -23.76 2.29
CA ASN A 21 12.21 -24.01 2.96
C ASN A 21 12.30 -23.41 4.38
N GLY A 22 11.22 -22.76 4.88
CA GLY A 22 11.16 -22.14 6.20
C GLY A 22 11.56 -20.66 6.24
N GLU A 23 12.06 -20.10 5.13
CA GLU A 23 12.31 -18.65 5.03
C GLU A 23 11.00 -17.87 5.04
N VAL A 24 11.07 -16.60 5.46
CA VAL A 24 9.93 -15.69 5.49
C VAL A 24 10.30 -14.40 4.77
N VAL A 25 9.49 -14.01 3.81
CA VAL A 25 9.57 -12.69 3.17
C VAL A 25 8.60 -11.76 3.86
N ARG A 26 9.11 -10.60 4.31
CA ARG A 26 8.33 -9.53 4.92
C ARG A 26 8.18 -8.40 3.92
N VAL A 27 6.95 -7.97 3.73
CA VAL A 27 6.59 -6.91 2.79
C VAL A 27 5.94 -5.78 3.57
N ALA A 28 6.44 -4.56 3.41
CA ALA A 28 5.71 -3.35 3.80
C ALA A 28 5.19 -2.68 2.53
N PHE A 29 3.99 -2.15 2.57
CA PHE A 29 3.34 -1.51 1.42
C PHE A 29 2.57 -0.27 1.83
N ALA A 30 2.28 0.58 0.87
CA ALA A 30 1.37 1.71 1.02
C ALA A 30 0.27 1.63 -0.05
N ILE A 31 -0.97 1.76 0.37
CA ILE A 31 -2.17 1.67 -0.47
C ILE A 31 -3.03 2.92 -0.29
N ASP A 32 -3.54 3.49 -1.37
CA ASP A 32 -4.52 4.57 -1.29
C ASP A 32 -5.88 4.01 -0.85
N THR A 33 -6.47 4.61 0.18
CA THR A 33 -7.73 4.10 0.75
C THR A 33 -8.96 4.40 -0.12
N HIS A 34 -8.85 5.32 -1.08
CA HIS A 34 -9.92 5.65 -2.01
C HIS A 34 -9.89 4.78 -3.27
N ASP A 35 -8.80 4.83 -4.01
CA ASP A 35 -8.68 4.14 -5.31
C ASP A 35 -8.11 2.71 -5.21
N ARG A 36 -7.65 2.30 -4.01
CA ARG A 36 -7.14 0.95 -3.71
C ARG A 36 -5.85 0.58 -4.45
N GLU A 37 -5.18 1.52 -5.10
CA GLU A 37 -3.89 1.25 -5.72
C GLU A 37 -2.81 1.04 -4.64
N VAL A 38 -2.06 -0.05 -4.75
CA VAL A 38 -0.80 -0.21 -4.01
C VAL A 38 0.22 0.69 -4.69
N ILE A 39 0.53 1.83 -4.06
CA ILE A 39 1.37 2.88 -4.63
C ILE A 39 2.82 2.45 -4.64
N ALA A 40 3.29 1.89 -3.54
CA ALA A 40 4.65 1.42 -3.37
C ALA A 40 4.70 0.25 -2.39
N TRP A 41 5.80 -0.51 -2.46
CA TRP A 41 6.08 -1.61 -1.56
C TRP A 41 7.59 -1.81 -1.41
N VAL A 42 8.00 -2.45 -0.33
CA VAL A 42 9.37 -2.89 -0.07
C VAL A 42 9.31 -4.27 0.57
N ALA A 43 10.24 -5.14 0.21
CA ALA A 43 10.29 -6.50 0.72
C ALA A 43 11.71 -6.88 1.17
N SER A 44 11.79 -7.72 2.21
CA SER A 44 13.04 -8.18 2.80
C SER A 44 12.85 -9.54 3.46
N THR A 45 13.92 -10.29 3.63
CA THR A 45 13.97 -11.49 4.50
C THR A 45 14.20 -11.12 5.97
N GLY A 46 14.62 -9.88 6.24
CA GLY A 46 14.73 -9.31 7.60
C GLY A 46 13.44 -8.68 8.10
N GLY A 47 13.50 -8.04 9.25
CA GLY A 47 12.39 -7.22 9.77
C GLY A 47 12.19 -5.94 8.98
N VAL A 48 10.98 -5.38 9.02
CA VAL A 48 10.70 -4.04 8.50
C VAL A 48 11.35 -3.00 9.40
N THR A 49 12.21 -2.18 8.85
CA THR A 49 12.95 -1.12 9.58
C THR A 49 12.33 0.25 9.36
N GLY A 50 12.63 1.19 10.26
CA GLY A 50 12.22 2.59 10.08
C GLY A 50 12.77 3.21 8.79
N GLN A 51 13.99 2.83 8.35
CA GLN A 51 14.54 3.25 7.06
C GLN A 51 13.69 2.77 5.90
N MET A 52 13.29 1.49 5.90
CA MET A 52 12.42 0.93 4.86
C MET A 52 11.07 1.66 4.79
N VAL A 53 10.51 2.07 5.94
CA VAL A 53 9.27 2.85 5.99
C VAL A 53 9.48 4.25 5.40
N ARG A 54 10.60 4.91 5.69
CA ARG A 54 10.93 6.23 5.10
C ARG A 54 11.15 6.14 3.59
N ASP A 55 11.84 5.12 3.12
CA ASP A 55 12.02 4.86 1.68
C ASP A 55 10.68 4.59 0.99
N LEU A 56 9.78 3.85 1.65
CA LEU A 56 8.42 3.62 1.17
C LEU A 56 7.62 4.92 1.03
N MET A 57 7.71 5.83 2.02
CA MET A 57 7.08 7.15 1.97
C MET A 57 7.55 7.96 0.76
N LEU A 58 8.88 8.03 0.52
CA LEU A 58 9.45 8.71 -0.65
C LEU A 58 8.98 8.09 -1.96
N THR A 59 9.01 6.77 -2.06
CA THR A 59 8.62 6.04 -3.27
C THR A 59 7.15 6.27 -3.64
N CYS A 60 6.29 6.59 -2.67
CA CYS A 60 4.89 6.92 -2.94
C CYS A 60 4.70 8.30 -3.59
N LEU A 61 5.59 9.24 -3.33
CA LEU A 61 5.37 10.65 -3.69
C LEU A 61 5.57 10.92 -5.18
N GLU A 62 6.60 10.33 -5.79
CA GLU A 62 6.93 10.59 -7.19
C GLU A 62 5.79 10.17 -8.13
N PRO A 63 5.23 8.94 -8.09
CA PRO A 63 4.14 8.53 -8.98
C PRO A 63 2.82 9.29 -8.72
N ARG A 64 2.64 9.83 -7.52
CA ARG A 64 1.39 10.51 -7.14
C ARG A 64 1.44 12.03 -7.27
N PHE A 65 2.61 12.64 -7.14
CA PHE A 65 2.77 14.10 -7.12
C PHE A 65 3.85 14.61 -8.09
N GLY A 66 4.65 13.73 -8.70
CA GLY A 66 5.80 14.13 -9.52
C GLY A 66 6.86 14.92 -8.72
N SER A 67 6.92 14.74 -7.42
CA SER A 67 7.72 15.51 -6.47
C SER A 67 8.10 14.65 -5.27
N LEU A 68 9.14 15.04 -4.55
CA LEU A 68 9.55 14.41 -3.29
C LEU A 68 8.75 14.91 -2.07
N ARG A 69 7.72 15.71 -2.29
CA ARG A 69 6.84 16.24 -1.24
C ARG A 69 5.41 16.32 -1.76
N ALA A 70 4.44 15.92 -0.94
CA ALA A 70 3.03 16.05 -1.29
C ALA A 70 2.62 17.53 -1.39
N THR A 71 1.84 17.87 -2.41
CA THR A 71 1.36 19.23 -2.67
C THR A 71 0.28 19.68 -1.67
N HIS A 72 -0.36 18.73 -1.00
CA HIS A 72 -1.30 18.95 0.10
C HIS A 72 -1.05 17.88 1.19
N PRO A 73 -1.54 18.09 2.42
CA PRO A 73 -1.40 17.09 3.47
C PRO A 73 -2.08 15.77 3.11
N VAL A 74 -1.34 14.65 3.20
CA VAL A 74 -1.85 13.29 3.02
C VAL A 74 -1.78 12.57 4.35
N GLN A 75 -2.88 11.99 4.80
CA GLN A 75 -2.88 11.16 6.00
C GLN A 75 -2.13 9.85 5.73
N TRP A 76 -1.11 9.58 6.54
CA TRP A 76 -0.36 8.33 6.53
C TRP A 76 -0.86 7.46 7.69
N LEU A 77 -1.77 6.56 7.39
CA LEU A 77 -2.36 5.66 8.37
C LEU A 77 -1.47 4.40 8.51
N ALA A 78 -1.04 4.12 9.73
CA ALA A 78 -0.26 2.91 10.05
C ALA A 78 -0.70 2.31 11.38
N ASP A 79 -0.21 1.12 11.67
CA ASP A 79 -0.32 0.56 13.01
C ASP A 79 0.65 1.25 13.98
N ASN A 80 0.62 0.85 15.26
CA ASN A 80 1.51 1.37 16.29
C ASN A 80 2.87 0.65 16.33
N GLY A 81 3.30 0.02 15.24
CA GLY A 81 4.58 -0.66 15.14
C GLY A 81 5.77 0.30 15.32
N PHE A 82 6.85 -0.17 15.94
CA PHE A 82 8.03 0.63 16.26
C PHE A 82 8.63 1.36 15.03
N ALA A 83 8.65 0.71 13.87
CA ALA A 83 9.17 1.28 12.63
C ALA A 83 8.40 2.54 12.18
N TYR A 84 7.11 2.63 12.51
CA TYR A 84 6.23 3.74 12.16
C TYR A 84 6.19 4.85 13.22
N THR A 85 6.38 4.49 14.49
CA THR A 85 6.25 5.42 15.63
C THR A 85 7.57 6.07 16.04
N ALA A 86 8.70 5.63 15.51
CA ALA A 86 10.00 6.22 15.78
C ALA A 86 10.03 7.72 15.45
N ALA A 87 10.58 8.54 16.34
CA ALA A 87 10.62 10.01 16.21
C ALA A 87 11.21 10.47 14.87
N GLU A 88 12.23 9.77 14.39
CA GLU A 88 12.86 10.05 13.08
C GLU A 88 11.89 9.82 11.92
N THR A 89 11.10 8.72 11.96
CA THR A 89 10.08 8.43 10.94
C THR A 89 8.97 9.47 10.94
N LEU A 90 8.53 9.90 12.12
CA LEU A 90 7.50 10.94 12.26
C LEU A 90 7.97 12.29 11.74
N SER A 91 9.19 12.69 12.08
CA SER A 91 9.80 13.93 11.57
C SER A 91 9.98 13.91 10.07
N PHE A 92 10.38 12.78 9.52
CA PHE A 92 10.53 12.56 8.09
C PHE A 92 9.20 12.66 7.36
N ALA A 93 8.15 12.00 7.87
CA ALA A 93 6.80 12.09 7.31
C ALA A 93 6.31 13.55 7.25
N ALA A 94 6.50 14.31 8.34
CA ALA A 94 6.11 15.73 8.39
C ALA A 94 6.84 16.56 7.32
N ALA A 95 8.14 16.34 7.10
CA ALA A 95 8.91 17.01 6.06
C ALA A 95 8.37 16.73 4.64
N LEU A 96 7.80 15.57 4.42
CA LEU A 96 7.17 15.15 3.17
C LEU A 96 5.71 15.62 3.01
N ASN A 97 5.14 16.34 3.98
CA ASN A 97 3.72 16.69 4.08
C ASN A 97 2.79 15.47 4.23
N LEU A 98 3.31 14.40 4.83
CA LEU A 98 2.54 13.24 5.26
C LEU A 98 2.17 13.41 6.74
N VAL A 99 0.88 13.29 7.07
CA VAL A 99 0.36 13.45 8.43
C VAL A 99 0.19 12.07 9.05
N PRO A 100 1.06 11.66 10.00
CA PRO A 100 0.93 10.36 10.64
C PRO A 100 -0.41 10.23 11.38
N CYS A 101 -1.10 9.14 11.11
CA CYS A 101 -2.34 8.74 11.78
C CYS A 101 -2.17 7.29 12.22
N PHE A 102 -2.51 6.99 13.47
CA PHE A 102 -2.39 5.64 13.99
C PHE A 102 -3.77 5.04 14.25
N THR A 103 -3.90 3.75 13.94
CA THR A 103 -5.13 3.02 14.26
C THR A 103 -5.30 2.92 15.77
N PRO A 104 -6.47 3.32 16.31
CA PRO A 104 -6.75 3.07 17.72
C PRO A 104 -6.69 1.56 18.00
N VAL A 105 -6.14 1.17 19.16
CA VAL A 105 -5.90 -0.22 19.59
C VAL A 105 -7.15 -1.12 19.54
N ARG A 106 -8.34 -0.56 19.37
CA ARG A 106 -9.64 -1.27 19.36
C ARG A 106 -10.56 -0.89 18.18
N SER A 107 -10.02 -0.39 17.08
CA SER A 107 -10.85 -0.02 15.92
C SER A 107 -10.37 -0.72 14.65
N PRO A 108 -10.76 -1.99 14.44
CA PRO A 108 -10.36 -2.77 13.27
C PRO A 108 -10.86 -2.17 11.94
N GLU A 109 -11.88 -1.33 11.97
CA GLU A 109 -12.46 -0.71 10.76
C GLU A 109 -11.54 0.33 10.10
N SER A 110 -10.56 0.86 10.83
CA SER A 110 -9.70 1.93 10.31
C SER A 110 -8.67 1.46 9.30
N ASN A 111 -8.28 0.18 9.30
CA ASN A 111 -7.29 -0.41 8.37
C ASN A 111 -7.87 -1.46 7.41
N GLY A 112 -9.18 -1.51 7.26
CA GLY A 112 -9.88 -2.54 6.45
C GLY A 112 -9.45 -2.61 4.99
N VAL A 113 -8.89 -1.52 4.43
CA VAL A 113 -8.35 -1.52 3.05
C VAL A 113 -7.06 -2.33 2.98
N SER A 114 -6.11 -2.09 3.89
CA SER A 114 -4.86 -2.85 3.96
C SER A 114 -5.12 -4.32 4.28
N GLU A 115 -6.00 -4.61 5.23
CA GLU A 115 -6.38 -5.99 5.56
C GLU A 115 -6.98 -6.73 4.37
N ALA A 116 -7.85 -6.08 3.59
CA ALA A 116 -8.44 -6.67 2.40
C ALA A 116 -7.38 -6.95 1.32
N PHE A 117 -6.42 -6.03 1.12
CA PHE A 117 -5.29 -6.24 0.23
C PHE A 117 -4.43 -7.43 0.69
N VAL A 118 -4.05 -7.49 1.96
CA VAL A 118 -3.25 -8.60 2.52
C VAL A 118 -3.94 -9.94 2.30
N LYS A 119 -5.25 -10.01 2.57
CA LYS A 119 -6.05 -11.24 2.33
C LYS A 119 -6.04 -11.63 0.85
N THR A 120 -6.24 -10.67 -0.05
CA THR A 120 -6.23 -10.90 -1.50
C THR A 120 -4.85 -11.34 -1.98
N LEU A 121 -3.77 -10.64 -1.60
CA LEU A 121 -2.42 -10.98 -2.02
C LEU A 121 -2.02 -12.39 -1.57
N LYS A 122 -2.37 -12.77 -0.34
CA LYS A 122 -2.10 -14.12 0.18
C LYS A 122 -2.92 -15.18 -0.55
N ARG A 123 -4.23 -14.98 -0.68
CA ARG A 123 -5.16 -15.97 -1.24
C ARG A 123 -4.95 -16.18 -2.73
N ASP A 124 -4.88 -15.09 -3.51
CA ASP A 124 -4.99 -15.15 -4.97
C ASP A 124 -3.62 -15.17 -5.67
N TYR A 125 -2.55 -14.79 -4.96
CA TYR A 125 -1.20 -14.73 -5.52
C TYR A 125 -0.22 -15.64 -4.78
N ALA A 126 0.06 -15.37 -3.51
CA ALA A 126 1.12 -16.08 -2.80
C ALA A 126 0.80 -17.57 -2.59
N HIS A 127 -0.42 -17.92 -2.20
CA HIS A 127 -0.78 -19.31 -1.88
C HIS A 127 -1.02 -20.18 -3.10
N VAL A 128 -1.29 -19.59 -4.26
CA VAL A 128 -1.55 -20.34 -5.51
C VAL A 128 -0.29 -20.54 -6.37
N GLN A 129 0.84 -19.96 -5.96
CA GLN A 129 2.09 -20.07 -6.69
C GLN A 129 3.18 -20.78 -5.89
N PRO A 130 4.18 -21.43 -6.55
CA PRO A 130 5.32 -22.03 -5.87
C PRO A 130 6.11 -21.01 -5.06
N ARG A 131 6.46 -21.38 -3.83
CA ARG A 131 7.25 -20.56 -2.89
C ARG A 131 8.39 -21.40 -2.27
N PRO A 132 9.31 -21.94 -3.10
CA PRO A 132 10.37 -22.82 -2.61
C PRO A 132 11.32 -22.10 -1.64
N ASP A 133 11.61 -20.84 -1.92
CA ASP A 133 12.57 -20.00 -1.19
C ASP A 133 12.18 -18.51 -1.27
N ALA A 134 12.90 -17.68 -0.51
CA ALA A 134 12.65 -16.24 -0.45
C ALA A 134 13.00 -15.53 -1.77
N ASP A 135 14.04 -15.94 -2.47
CA ASP A 135 14.45 -15.32 -3.74
C ASP A 135 13.35 -15.46 -4.80
N THR A 136 12.73 -16.63 -4.87
CA THR A 136 11.58 -16.87 -5.77
C THR A 136 10.40 -15.96 -5.45
N VAL A 137 10.09 -15.77 -4.17
CA VAL A 137 8.98 -14.87 -3.73
C VAL A 137 9.33 -13.42 -4.03
N LEU A 138 10.54 -12.97 -3.68
CA LEU A 138 10.99 -11.59 -3.92
C LEU A 138 10.93 -11.23 -5.42
N ALA A 139 11.32 -12.15 -6.30
CA ALA A 139 11.27 -11.96 -7.75
C ALA A 139 9.84 -11.81 -8.31
N ARG A 140 8.82 -12.28 -7.59
CA ARG A 140 7.41 -12.30 -8.06
C ARG A 140 6.53 -11.21 -7.48
N ILE A 141 6.84 -10.67 -6.32
CA ILE A 141 5.99 -9.69 -5.62
C ILE A 141 5.62 -8.52 -6.52
N GLY A 142 6.58 -7.97 -7.28
CA GLY A 142 6.33 -6.87 -8.18
C GLY A 142 5.27 -7.19 -9.25
N ALA A 143 5.34 -8.38 -9.84
CA ALA A 143 4.35 -8.83 -10.82
C ALA A 143 2.97 -9.04 -10.18
N TRP A 144 2.89 -9.58 -8.97
CA TRP A 144 1.64 -9.76 -8.23
C TRP A 144 0.95 -8.42 -7.92
N ILE A 145 1.72 -7.45 -7.45
CA ILE A 145 1.19 -6.11 -7.15
C ILE A 145 0.77 -5.38 -8.42
N THR A 146 1.53 -5.54 -9.51
CA THR A 146 1.16 -4.98 -10.81
C THR A 146 -0.16 -5.58 -11.31
N ASP A 147 -0.32 -6.90 -11.24
CA ASP A 147 -1.56 -7.57 -11.65
C ASP A 147 -2.74 -7.15 -10.76
N TYR A 148 -2.53 -7.04 -9.45
CA TYR A 148 -3.54 -6.51 -8.53
C TYR A 148 -3.98 -5.10 -8.94
N ASN A 149 -3.06 -4.21 -9.20
CA ASN A 149 -3.36 -2.83 -9.58
C ASN A 149 -4.06 -2.73 -10.96
N GLU A 150 -3.66 -3.55 -11.91
CA GLU A 150 -4.17 -3.48 -13.30
C GLU A 150 -5.46 -4.29 -13.51
N HIS A 151 -5.64 -5.42 -12.82
CA HIS A 151 -6.66 -6.40 -13.20
C HIS A 151 -7.59 -6.84 -12.04
N HIS A 152 -7.16 -6.73 -10.76
CA HIS A 152 -7.98 -7.25 -9.67
C HIS A 152 -9.24 -6.40 -9.46
N PRO A 153 -10.47 -6.97 -9.63
CA PRO A 153 -11.70 -6.19 -9.53
C PRO A 153 -12.08 -5.93 -8.07
N HIS A 154 -12.52 -4.70 -7.77
CA HIS A 154 -12.99 -4.30 -6.45
C HIS A 154 -14.47 -3.93 -6.47
N ARG A 155 -15.26 -4.57 -5.61
CA ARG A 155 -16.69 -4.23 -5.46
C ARG A 155 -16.87 -2.74 -5.12
N GLY A 156 -16.05 -2.20 -4.22
CA GLY A 156 -16.09 -0.79 -3.83
C GLY A 156 -15.69 0.21 -4.93
N LEU A 157 -15.10 -0.27 -6.02
CA LEU A 157 -14.75 0.52 -7.21
C LEU A 157 -15.66 0.22 -8.41
N GLY A 158 -16.83 -0.37 -8.16
CA GLY A 158 -17.76 -0.77 -9.23
C GLY A 158 -17.21 -1.90 -10.09
N MET A 159 -16.56 -2.89 -9.47
CA MET A 159 -15.92 -4.03 -10.13
C MET A 159 -14.77 -3.67 -11.08
N ARG A 160 -14.17 -2.49 -10.91
CA ARG A 160 -12.96 -2.06 -11.62
C ARG A 160 -11.71 -2.40 -10.81
N SER A 161 -10.59 -2.56 -11.52
CA SER A 161 -9.28 -2.55 -10.88
C SER A 161 -8.90 -1.15 -10.40
N PRO A 162 -7.92 -1.00 -9.49
CA PRO A 162 -7.44 0.31 -9.05
C PRO A 162 -7.09 1.26 -10.19
N ARG A 163 -6.32 0.80 -11.16
CA ARG A 163 -5.90 1.64 -12.29
C ARG A 163 -7.00 1.91 -13.31
N GLU A 164 -7.92 0.98 -13.53
CA GLU A 164 -9.13 1.26 -14.34
C GLU A 164 -9.98 2.34 -13.68
N PHE A 165 -10.12 2.29 -12.36
CA PHE A 165 -10.87 3.30 -11.61
C PHE A 165 -10.21 4.68 -11.70
N ILE A 166 -8.89 4.77 -11.51
CA ILE A 166 -8.13 6.03 -11.66
C ILE A 166 -8.27 6.59 -13.06
N ARG A 167 -8.07 5.76 -14.11
CA ARG A 167 -8.22 6.20 -15.51
C ARG A 167 -9.62 6.73 -15.80
N ALA A 168 -10.66 6.11 -15.26
CA ALA A 168 -12.03 6.55 -15.45
C ALA A 168 -12.33 7.91 -14.78
N GLN A 169 -11.65 8.22 -13.67
CA GLN A 169 -11.78 9.55 -13.03
C GLN A 169 -11.06 10.66 -13.80
N LEU A 170 -10.00 10.34 -14.55
CA LEU A 170 -9.24 11.30 -15.35
C LEU A 170 -9.90 11.61 -16.70
N GLN A 171 -10.85 10.79 -17.17
CA GLN A 171 -11.60 11.05 -18.39
C GLN A 171 -12.66 12.12 -18.12
N PRO A 172 -12.69 13.23 -18.89
CA PRO A 172 -13.77 14.20 -18.78
C PRO A 172 -15.11 13.49 -19.09
N ALA A 173 -16.15 13.86 -18.34
CA ALA A 173 -17.49 13.35 -18.60
C ALA A 173 -17.84 13.61 -20.08
N PRO A 174 -18.45 12.64 -20.80
CA PRO A 174 -18.91 12.91 -22.16
C PRO A 174 -19.85 14.10 -22.14
N CYS A 175 -19.61 15.10 -23.01
CA CYS A 175 -20.50 16.20 -23.16
C CYS A 175 -21.92 15.66 -23.45
N PRO A 176 -22.96 16.09 -22.73
CA PRO A 176 -24.31 15.75 -23.12
C PRO A 176 -24.56 16.36 -24.51
N VAL A 177 -24.91 15.49 -25.44
CA VAL A 177 -25.35 15.87 -26.80
C VAL A 177 -26.73 16.45 -26.73
#